data_226e1d27df7323b0a77198e849b1b5f4
#
_entry.id   226e1d27df7323b0a77198e849b1b5f4
#
_cell.length_a   1.000
_cell.length_b   1.000
_cell.length_c   1.000
_cell.angle_alpha   90.00
_cell.angle_beta   90.00
_cell.angle_gamma   90.00
#
_symmetry.space_group_name_H-M   'P 1'
#
loop_
_entity.id
_entity.type
_entity.pdbx_description
1 polymer ?
#
loop_
_entity_poly.entity_id
_entity_poly.type
_entity_poly.pdbx_seq_one_letter_code
_entity_poly.pdbx_strand_id
1 'polypeptide(L)'
;GYSYAKRQGLSVDLCLGDFDSYEGKPPETGQIYPKEKDDTDTMLAVKYACEQKYDHIILSCAYGNRLDHLLGNLSAAVYAARQGVTVWIPGIEEEVHVLGKGEISVKHREGFSISLLSATDTCGPVYATGLKYKLEGTMLTNAFPLGISNEF
;
A
#
# COMPACT_ATOMS: atom_id res chain seq x y z
N GLY A 1 -8.21 -6.96 -10.88
CA GLY A 1 -9.05 -6.44 -9.78
C GLY A 1 -10.49 -6.92 -9.92
N TYR A 2 -11.27 -6.36 -10.83
CA TYR A 2 -12.72 -6.60 -10.93
C TYR A 2 -13.11 -8.09 -11.10
N SER A 3 -12.42 -8.83 -11.96
CA SER A 3 -12.66 -10.27 -12.15
C SER A 3 -12.47 -11.09 -10.87
N TYR A 4 -11.53 -10.70 -10.01
CA TYR A 4 -11.31 -11.34 -8.72
C TYR A 4 -12.44 -11.01 -7.74
N ALA A 5 -12.81 -9.75 -7.62
CA ALA A 5 -13.92 -9.31 -6.78
C ALA A 5 -15.22 -10.05 -7.13
N LYS A 6 -15.54 -10.11 -8.42
CA LYS A 6 -16.72 -10.82 -8.94
C LYS A 6 -16.70 -12.32 -8.61
N ARG A 7 -15.56 -13.00 -8.76
CA ARG A 7 -15.43 -14.43 -8.42
C ARG A 7 -15.61 -14.71 -6.93
N GLN A 8 -15.26 -13.74 -6.08
CA GLN A 8 -15.43 -13.83 -4.63
C GLN A 8 -16.81 -13.33 -4.15
N GLY A 9 -17.71 -12.94 -5.06
CA GLY A 9 -19.02 -12.42 -4.72
C GLY A 9 -19.00 -11.06 -4.00
N LEU A 10 -17.91 -10.31 -4.15
CA LEU A 10 -17.78 -8.98 -3.53
C LEU A 10 -18.58 -7.95 -4.33
N SER A 11 -19.32 -7.10 -3.63
CA SER A 11 -19.90 -5.90 -4.21
C SER A 11 -18.81 -4.91 -4.56
N VAL A 12 -18.94 -4.26 -5.71
CA VAL A 12 -17.97 -3.27 -6.20
C VAL A 12 -18.71 -1.96 -6.43
N ASP A 13 -18.39 -0.96 -5.62
CA ASP A 13 -19.01 0.36 -5.70
C ASP A 13 -18.50 1.17 -6.89
N LEU A 14 -17.20 1.02 -7.21
CA LEU A 14 -16.54 1.74 -8.28
C LEU A 14 -15.44 0.88 -8.92
N CYS A 15 -15.39 0.87 -10.25
CA CYS A 15 -14.28 0.33 -11.02
C CYS A 15 -13.57 1.45 -11.77
N LEU A 16 -12.24 1.47 -11.70
CA LEU A 16 -11.40 2.44 -12.40
C LEU A 16 -10.38 1.70 -13.26
N GLY A 17 -10.18 2.15 -14.48
CA GLY A 17 -9.16 1.59 -15.37
C GLY A 17 -9.48 1.72 -16.85
N ASP A 18 -8.61 1.16 -17.68
CA ASP A 18 -8.81 1.09 -19.14
C ASP A 18 -9.52 -0.20 -19.59
N PHE A 19 -9.65 -1.16 -18.67
CA PHE A 19 -10.29 -2.47 -18.89
C PHE A 19 -9.68 -3.30 -20.03
N ASP A 20 -8.46 -3.02 -20.46
CA ASP A 20 -7.78 -3.68 -21.58
C ASP A 20 -7.57 -5.20 -21.38
N SER A 21 -7.39 -5.59 -20.12
CA SER A 21 -7.23 -6.99 -19.69
C SER A 21 -8.54 -7.68 -19.25
N TYR A 22 -9.69 -6.99 -19.37
CA TYR A 22 -10.96 -7.53 -18.95
C TYR A 22 -11.76 -8.11 -20.12
N GLU A 23 -12.00 -9.41 -20.09
CA GLU A 23 -12.84 -10.11 -21.09
C GLU A 23 -14.32 -9.89 -20.77
N GLY A 24 -14.93 -8.85 -21.35
CA GLY A 24 -16.34 -8.53 -21.17
C GLY A 24 -16.66 -7.04 -21.29
N LYS A 25 -17.92 -6.69 -21.06
CA LYS A 25 -18.31 -5.28 -20.98
C LYS A 25 -17.88 -4.72 -19.62
N PRO A 26 -17.28 -3.52 -19.59
CA PRO A 26 -17.01 -2.82 -18.32
C PRO A 26 -18.28 -2.77 -17.45
N PRO A 27 -18.16 -2.86 -16.11
CA PRO A 27 -19.31 -2.76 -15.22
C PRO A 27 -19.96 -1.38 -15.32
N GLU A 28 -21.25 -1.29 -14.98
CA GLU A 28 -21.98 -0.01 -14.98
C GLU A 28 -21.34 1.02 -14.01
N THR A 29 -20.70 0.54 -12.95
CA THR A 29 -19.91 1.36 -12.00
C THR A 29 -18.51 1.69 -12.52
N GLY A 30 -18.22 1.37 -13.79
CA GLY A 30 -16.90 1.55 -14.39
C GLY A 30 -16.67 2.99 -14.85
N GLN A 31 -15.58 3.60 -14.36
CA GLN A 31 -15.00 4.81 -14.95
C GLN A 31 -13.88 4.42 -15.88
N ILE A 32 -14.12 4.59 -17.19
CA ILE A 32 -13.16 4.19 -18.22
C ILE A 32 -12.17 5.34 -18.43
N TYR A 33 -10.89 5.02 -18.29
CA TYR A 33 -9.79 5.93 -18.57
C TYR A 33 -9.10 5.55 -19.88
N PRO A 34 -8.48 6.50 -20.58
CA PRO A 34 -7.65 6.21 -21.76
C PRO A 34 -6.55 5.21 -21.40
N LYS A 35 -6.18 4.35 -22.38
CA LYS A 35 -5.06 3.42 -22.21
C LYS A 35 -3.73 4.17 -22.09
N GLU A 36 -3.55 5.22 -22.87
CA GLU A 36 -2.42 6.14 -22.78
C GLU A 36 -2.70 7.18 -21.70
N LYS A 37 -2.15 6.96 -20.51
CA LYS A 37 -2.25 7.83 -19.33
C LYS A 37 -0.99 7.69 -18.50
N ASP A 38 -0.63 8.75 -17.78
CA ASP A 38 0.55 8.77 -16.93
C ASP A 38 0.36 7.96 -15.62
N ASP A 39 -0.88 7.77 -15.19
CA ASP A 39 -1.22 7.06 -13.95
C ASP A 39 -1.51 5.57 -14.20
N THR A 40 -1.03 4.72 -13.30
CA THR A 40 -1.49 3.33 -13.21
C THR A 40 -2.93 3.28 -12.67
N ASP A 41 -3.66 2.19 -12.93
CA ASP A 41 -5.01 2.00 -12.39
C ASP A 41 -5.02 2.03 -10.86
N THR A 42 -3.98 1.48 -10.21
CA THR A 42 -3.79 1.59 -8.76
C THR A 42 -3.66 3.04 -8.31
N MET A 43 -2.86 3.84 -9.01
CA MET A 43 -2.68 5.25 -8.66
C MET A 43 -3.99 6.03 -8.82
N LEU A 44 -4.77 5.77 -9.88
CA LEU A 44 -6.09 6.38 -10.05
C LEU A 44 -7.04 6.05 -8.90
N ALA A 45 -7.08 4.77 -8.49
CA ALA A 45 -7.93 4.35 -7.37
C ALA A 45 -7.49 4.99 -6.04
N VAL A 46 -6.19 5.09 -5.80
CA VAL A 46 -5.64 5.73 -4.61
C VAL A 46 -5.92 7.23 -4.60
N LYS A 47 -5.72 7.93 -5.73
CA LYS A 47 -6.06 9.35 -5.86
C LYS A 47 -7.55 9.59 -5.56
N TYR A 48 -8.42 8.79 -6.17
CA TYR A 48 -9.86 8.86 -5.90
C TYR A 48 -10.17 8.69 -4.42
N ALA A 49 -9.59 7.67 -3.75
CA ALA A 49 -9.81 7.45 -2.33
C ALA A 49 -9.36 8.65 -1.47
N CYS A 50 -8.21 9.26 -1.79
CA CYS A 50 -7.73 10.46 -1.12
C CYS A 50 -8.68 11.67 -1.34
N GLU A 51 -9.18 11.86 -2.55
CA GLU A 51 -10.16 12.92 -2.89
C GLU A 51 -11.49 12.74 -2.14
N GLN A 52 -11.91 11.49 -1.95
CA GLN A 52 -13.08 11.15 -1.13
C GLN A 52 -12.82 11.25 0.38
N LYS A 53 -11.61 11.62 0.79
CA LYS A 53 -11.19 11.81 2.20
C LYS A 53 -11.28 10.55 3.05
N TYR A 54 -11.04 9.39 2.44
CA TYR A 54 -10.79 8.17 3.22
C TYR A 54 -9.47 8.33 3.98
N ASP A 55 -9.46 7.90 5.24
CA ASP A 55 -8.30 7.94 6.13
C ASP A 55 -7.49 6.64 6.12
N HIS A 56 -8.10 5.56 5.62
CA HIS A 56 -7.48 4.24 5.50
C HIS A 56 -7.76 3.62 4.14
N ILE A 57 -6.74 3.01 3.55
CA ILE A 57 -6.83 2.25 2.31
C ILE A 57 -6.29 0.84 2.53
N ILE A 58 -7.06 -0.17 2.14
CA ILE A 58 -6.57 -1.55 2.05
C ILE A 58 -6.31 -1.84 0.57
N LEU A 59 -5.05 -2.00 0.20
CA LEU A 59 -4.64 -2.28 -1.17
C LEU A 59 -4.42 -3.78 -1.35
N SER A 60 -5.50 -4.50 -1.62
CA SER A 60 -5.48 -5.94 -1.80
C SER A 60 -4.96 -6.36 -3.19
N CYS A 61 -4.38 -7.56 -3.28
CA CYS A 61 -3.83 -8.12 -4.52
C CYS A 61 -2.69 -7.25 -5.11
N ALA A 62 -1.99 -6.49 -4.27
CA ALA A 62 -0.93 -5.60 -4.70
C ALA A 62 0.41 -6.31 -4.89
N TYR A 63 0.58 -7.49 -4.29
CA TYR A 63 1.71 -8.38 -4.57
C TYR A 63 1.46 -9.11 -5.87
N GLY A 64 2.45 -9.19 -6.71
CA GLY A 64 2.38 -9.88 -7.98
C GLY A 64 3.75 -10.39 -8.40
N ASN A 65 3.83 -11.05 -9.55
CA ASN A 65 5.10 -11.58 -10.08
C ASN A 65 5.98 -10.52 -10.75
N ARG A 66 5.51 -9.27 -10.81
CA ARG A 66 6.23 -8.16 -11.46
C ARG A 66 6.70 -7.16 -10.40
N LEU A 67 8.01 -7.06 -10.25
CA LEU A 67 8.64 -6.14 -9.30
C LEU A 67 8.30 -4.67 -9.57
N ASP A 68 8.25 -4.27 -10.84
CA ASP A 68 7.90 -2.90 -11.22
C ASP A 68 6.47 -2.52 -10.81
N HIS A 69 5.52 -3.46 -10.89
CA HIS A 69 4.16 -3.25 -10.40
C HIS A 69 4.10 -3.16 -8.89
N LEU A 70 4.84 -3.99 -8.17
CA LEU A 70 4.93 -3.90 -6.71
C LEU A 70 5.51 -2.55 -6.28
N LEU A 71 6.60 -2.10 -6.90
CA LEU A 71 7.18 -0.79 -6.63
C LEU A 71 6.21 0.35 -6.96
N GLY A 72 5.46 0.24 -8.06
CA GLY A 72 4.39 1.19 -8.41
C GLY A 72 3.28 1.25 -7.37
N ASN A 73 2.84 0.10 -6.85
CA ASN A 73 1.84 0.02 -5.79
C ASN A 73 2.35 0.62 -4.46
N LEU A 74 3.62 0.38 -4.11
CA LEU A 74 4.26 1.02 -2.96
C LEU A 74 4.35 2.54 -3.14
N SER A 75 4.68 3.01 -4.35
CA SER A 75 4.71 4.45 -4.66
C SER A 75 3.32 5.09 -4.51
N ALA A 76 2.26 4.40 -4.95
CA ALA A 76 0.87 4.85 -4.74
C ALA A 76 0.51 4.90 -3.25
N ALA A 77 0.93 3.91 -2.46
CA ALA A 77 0.74 3.91 -1.01
C ALA A 77 1.48 5.07 -0.32
N VAL A 78 2.70 5.38 -0.74
CA VAL A 78 3.47 6.54 -0.26
C VAL A 78 2.80 7.86 -0.64
N TYR A 79 2.23 7.94 -1.84
CA TYR A 79 1.44 9.12 -2.25
C TYR A 79 0.26 9.36 -1.29
N ALA A 80 -0.50 8.31 -0.94
CA ALA A 80 -1.60 8.40 0.03
C ALA A 80 -1.10 8.80 1.42
N ALA A 81 -0.01 8.18 1.89
CA ALA A 81 0.57 8.46 3.20
C ALA A 81 1.03 9.92 3.36
N ARG A 82 1.52 10.55 2.29
CA ARG A 82 1.85 11.99 2.27
C ARG A 82 0.63 12.89 2.44
N GLN A 83 -0.57 12.38 2.19
CA GLN A 83 -1.84 13.09 2.39
C GLN A 83 -2.52 12.72 3.72
N GLY A 84 -1.82 11.99 4.58
CA GLY A 84 -2.31 11.59 5.90
C GLY A 84 -3.16 10.31 5.90
N VAL A 85 -3.20 9.58 4.79
CA VAL A 85 -3.94 8.31 4.67
C VAL A 85 -3.02 7.16 5.03
N THR A 86 -3.48 6.27 5.91
CA THR A 86 -2.75 5.03 6.23
C THR A 86 -3.10 3.95 5.19
N VAL A 87 -2.08 3.29 4.65
CA VAL A 87 -2.28 2.22 3.67
C VAL A 87 -1.81 0.89 4.23
N TRP A 88 -2.65 -0.11 4.15
CA TRP A 88 -2.32 -1.50 4.44
C TRP A 88 -2.33 -2.33 3.16
N ILE A 89 -1.26 -3.07 2.92
CA ILE A 89 -1.11 -4.00 1.79
C ILE A 89 -1.01 -5.41 2.38
N PRO A 90 -2.12 -6.15 2.49
CA PRO A 90 -2.10 -7.51 3.00
C PRO A 90 -1.49 -8.47 1.98
N GLY A 91 -0.66 -9.39 2.45
CA GLY A 91 -0.13 -10.52 1.73
C GLY A 91 -0.30 -11.82 2.52
N ILE A 92 0.14 -12.95 1.97
CA ILE A 92 0.03 -14.27 2.60
C ILE A 92 1.16 -14.45 3.64
N GLU A 93 2.39 -14.20 3.23
CA GLU A 93 3.59 -14.40 4.05
C GLU A 93 4.12 -13.10 4.64
N GLU A 94 3.67 -11.97 4.14
CA GLU A 94 4.11 -10.65 4.53
C GLU A 94 2.98 -9.62 4.40
N GLU A 95 3.06 -8.54 5.12
CA GLU A 95 2.17 -7.40 4.97
C GLU A 95 2.95 -6.10 5.07
N VAL A 96 2.49 -5.07 4.40
CA VAL A 96 3.11 -3.74 4.43
C VAL A 96 2.12 -2.71 4.95
N HIS A 97 2.55 -1.92 5.91
CA HIS A 97 1.85 -0.74 6.38
C HIS A 97 2.61 0.50 5.96
N VAL A 98 1.96 1.41 5.27
CA VAL A 98 2.55 2.68 4.85
C VAL A 98 1.77 3.80 5.51
N LEU A 99 2.48 4.59 6.30
CA LEU A 99 1.90 5.74 7.00
C LEU A 99 2.87 6.93 6.93
N GLY A 100 2.30 8.12 7.01
CA GLY A 100 3.06 9.34 7.15
C GLY A 100 3.38 9.63 8.62
N LYS A 101 2.90 10.76 9.11
CA LYS A 101 3.01 11.12 10.53
C LYS A 101 1.91 10.41 11.33
N GLY A 102 2.29 9.67 12.36
CA GLY A 102 1.34 8.95 13.22
C GLY A 102 1.96 7.72 13.85
N GLU A 103 1.13 6.86 14.41
CA GLU A 103 1.54 5.61 15.03
C GLU A 103 0.63 4.45 14.59
N ILE A 104 1.19 3.26 14.62
CA ILE A 104 0.45 2.02 14.41
C ILE A 104 0.88 1.00 15.47
N SER A 105 -0.04 0.11 15.83
CA SER A 105 0.26 -1.07 16.64
C SER A 105 0.17 -2.32 15.77
N VAL A 106 1.25 -3.07 15.70
CA VAL A 106 1.32 -4.31 14.94
C VAL A 106 1.26 -5.48 15.91
N LYS A 107 0.36 -6.43 15.64
CA LYS A 107 0.25 -7.62 16.48
C LYS A 107 1.42 -8.55 16.22
N HIS A 108 2.10 -8.96 17.29
CA HIS A 108 3.12 -10.01 17.21
C HIS A 108 2.58 -11.30 16.57
N ARG A 109 3.36 -11.85 15.65
CA ARG A 109 3.17 -13.18 15.06
C ARG A 109 4.44 -13.99 15.26
N GLU A 110 4.33 -15.15 15.87
CA GLU A 110 5.47 -16.06 16.07
C GLU A 110 6.10 -16.43 14.74
N GLY A 111 7.43 -16.38 14.66
CA GLY A 111 8.18 -16.67 13.45
C GLY A 111 8.25 -15.54 12.43
N PHE A 112 7.62 -14.40 12.70
CA PHE A 112 7.71 -13.22 11.83
C PHE A 112 8.69 -12.19 12.40
N SER A 113 9.39 -11.53 11.49
CA SER A 113 10.18 -10.33 11.79
C SER A 113 9.43 -9.07 11.35
N ILE A 114 9.84 -7.93 11.87
CA ILE A 114 9.34 -6.63 11.46
C ILE A 114 10.48 -5.81 10.85
N SER A 115 10.21 -5.13 9.75
CA SER A 115 11.15 -4.21 9.12
C SER A 115 10.55 -2.82 9.05
N LEU A 116 11.35 -1.82 9.43
CA LEU A 116 10.98 -0.42 9.32
C LEU A 116 11.88 0.24 8.28
N LEU A 117 11.25 0.80 7.26
CA LEU A 117 11.93 1.38 6.10
C LEU A 117 11.46 2.82 5.88
N SER A 118 12.39 3.68 5.51
CA SER A 118 12.04 5.00 5.03
C SER A 118 11.69 4.94 3.54
N ALA A 119 10.51 5.38 3.19
CA ALA A 119 10.09 5.56 1.79
C ALA A 119 10.49 6.93 1.20
N THR A 120 11.13 7.76 2.02
CA THR A 120 11.63 9.09 1.65
C THR A 120 13.11 9.19 1.97
N ASP A 121 13.79 10.25 1.57
CA ASP A 121 15.23 10.42 1.84
C ASP A 121 15.53 10.28 3.33
N THR A 122 14.65 10.82 4.16
CA THR A 122 14.73 10.69 5.63
C THR A 122 13.34 10.52 6.23
N CYS A 123 13.24 9.72 7.30
CA CYS A 123 12.03 9.54 8.09
C CYS A 123 12.40 9.53 9.57
N GLY A 124 11.71 10.33 10.36
CA GLY A 124 11.93 10.35 11.81
C GLY A 124 11.59 11.68 12.47
N PRO A 125 11.77 11.75 13.79
CA PRO A 125 12.30 10.69 14.66
C PRO A 125 11.34 9.51 14.79
N VAL A 126 11.86 8.28 14.61
CA VAL A 126 11.10 7.04 14.73
C VAL A 126 11.29 6.43 16.11
N TYR A 127 10.19 6.05 16.72
CA TYR A 127 10.14 5.31 17.98
C TYR A 127 9.48 3.97 17.75
N ALA A 128 10.09 2.89 18.22
CA ALA A 128 9.50 1.55 18.16
C ALA A 128 9.75 0.82 19.49
N THR A 129 8.69 0.32 20.09
CA THR A 129 8.71 -0.42 21.36
C THR A 129 8.23 -1.85 21.15
N GLY A 130 8.55 -2.74 22.09
CA GLY A 130 8.18 -4.16 21.99
C GLY A 130 9.04 -4.93 20.98
N LEU A 131 10.15 -4.40 20.58
CA LEU A 131 11.10 -5.01 19.65
C LEU A 131 12.44 -5.26 20.32
N LYS A 132 13.17 -6.26 19.86
CA LYS A 132 14.51 -6.61 20.32
C LYS A 132 15.47 -5.44 20.16
N TYR A 133 15.47 -4.79 18.98
CA TYR A 133 16.24 -3.61 18.70
C TYR A 133 15.31 -2.39 18.74
N LYS A 134 15.30 -1.70 19.89
CA LYS A 134 14.47 -0.51 20.10
C LYS A 134 14.93 0.63 19.20
N LEU A 135 13.96 1.41 18.74
CA LEU A 135 14.23 2.69 18.07
C LEU A 135 13.74 3.82 19.00
N GLU A 136 14.65 4.71 19.37
CA GLU A 136 14.38 5.81 20.31
C GLU A 136 14.81 7.14 19.69
N GLY A 137 13.91 7.70 18.86
CA GLY A 137 14.21 8.93 18.13
C GLY A 137 15.15 8.74 16.94
N THR A 138 15.15 7.54 16.36
CA THR A 138 16.06 7.15 15.29
C THR A 138 15.64 7.80 13.96
N MET A 139 16.62 8.33 13.24
CA MET A 139 16.42 8.77 11.85
C MET A 139 16.70 7.61 10.91
N LEU A 140 15.68 7.23 10.11
CA LEU A 140 15.81 6.25 9.05
C LEU A 140 16.03 6.97 7.71
N THR A 141 16.75 6.34 6.80
CA THR A 141 16.95 6.82 5.43
C THR A 141 16.65 5.72 4.43
N ASN A 142 16.30 6.09 3.20
CA ASN A 142 16.10 5.13 2.13
C ASN A 142 17.42 4.56 1.57
N ALA A 143 18.55 5.21 1.88
CA ALA A 143 19.89 4.81 1.42
C ALA A 143 20.58 3.81 2.36
N PHE A 144 20.08 3.63 3.59
CA PHE A 144 20.68 2.74 4.58
C PHE A 144 19.59 1.94 5.32
N PRO A 145 19.55 0.61 5.16
CA PRO A 145 18.46 -0.25 5.65
C PRO A 145 18.60 -0.62 7.12
N LEU A 146 18.72 0.36 8.01
CA LEU A 146 18.94 0.17 9.45
C LEU A 146 17.84 -0.65 10.13
N GLY A 147 16.59 -0.52 9.70
CA GLY A 147 15.43 -1.10 10.36
C GLY A 147 15.01 -2.49 9.84
N ILE A 148 15.85 -3.17 9.08
CA ILE A 148 15.54 -4.49 8.49
C ILE A 148 15.65 -5.60 9.53
N SER A 149 14.72 -6.57 9.48
CA SER A 149 14.73 -7.82 10.25
C SER A 149 14.84 -7.63 11.75
N ASN A 150 14.09 -6.71 12.31
CA ASN A 150 13.91 -6.62 13.75
C ASN A 150 13.02 -7.76 14.26
N GLU A 151 13.17 -8.12 15.51
CA GLU A 151 12.45 -9.21 16.17
C GLU A 151 11.52 -8.65 17.26
N PHE A 152 10.41 -9.35 17.47
CA PHE A 152 9.50 -9.05 18.58
C PHE A 152 10.02 -9.58 19.92
#